data_19c38ffdab3909726cbb7d8d63edea91
#
_entry.id   19c38ffdab3909726cbb7d8d63edea91
#
_cell.length_a   1.000
_cell.length_b   1.000
_cell.length_c   1.000
_cell.angle_alpha   90.00
_cell.angle_beta   90.00
_cell.angle_gamma   90.00
#
_symmetry.space_group_name_H-M   'P 1'
#
loop_
_entity.id
_entity.type
_entity.pdbx_description
1 polymer ?
#
loop_
_entity_poly.entity_id
_entity_poly.type
_entity_poly.pdbx_seq_one_letter_code
_entity_poly.pdbx_strand_id
1 'polypeptide(L)'
;MDRKAEAVASARHGRARGPHDALRYGCGLLALGLLAWTVVASAQTAIKLATLVPTNSIWDKNLKQMAEEFKQATGGRFEITVYSGGTQGDESMVLRKMRLDALQAGAFTNTGLGMIDPSFNVFNVPFFFESYDELNYVIAKLTPTLKKRAEAKGFILLNWGHGGWTQVFTKKPVHTVADMKEVKLWTSAGNDNMVQWYKANGFQPRAMATTDITTGLSTGMIDGLPTTPLAASLFQWYRQTPYMLEIGLAPIVGAGVVTVKQWKAIPEADRPALLAAAEGVEKRLQEAVPKLDSDAVTAMTKAGLTVTKPTDPEWRKQFDNLAKTMRGEQVPPDIFDLASKARDDYRKNKKPATGK
;
A
#
# COMPACT_ATOMS: atom_id res chain seq x y z
N MET A 1 -3.38 32.69 68.91
CA MET A 1 -4.54 33.46 69.33
C MET A 1 -5.75 32.70 68.81
N ASP A 2 -6.25 31.91 69.65
CA ASP A 2 -7.39 31.96 70.55
C ASP A 2 -8.70 31.81 69.78
N ARG A 3 -9.35 30.85 70.01
CA ARG A 3 -10.13 30.14 71.08
C ARG A 3 -11.54 29.98 70.57
N LYS A 4 -11.99 28.79 70.60
CA LYS A 4 -12.92 28.17 71.58
C LYS A 4 -14.37 28.57 71.29
N ALA A 5 -15.31 27.83 71.41
CA ALA A 5 -15.67 26.56 72.05
C ALA A 5 -17.20 26.53 72.17
N GLU A 6 -17.69 25.39 72.21
CA GLU A 6 -18.74 24.89 73.17
C GLU A 6 -20.16 25.44 73.01
N ALA A 7 -21.15 24.75 73.26
CA ALA A 7 -21.49 23.41 73.71
C ALA A 7 -23.01 23.30 73.92
N VAL A 8 -23.48 22.10 73.92
CA VAL A 8 -24.37 21.51 74.95
C VAL A 8 -25.88 21.80 74.81
N ALA A 9 -26.54 20.77 74.52
CA ALA A 9 -27.29 19.82 75.27
C ALA A 9 -28.81 20.03 75.38
N SER A 10 -29.45 18.97 75.31
CA SER A 10 -30.42 18.30 76.25
C SER A 10 -31.86 18.55 75.90
N ALA A 11 -32.72 17.70 75.94
CA ALA A 11 -33.04 16.40 76.38
C ALA A 11 -34.61 16.18 76.35
N ARG A 12 -34.91 14.95 76.13
CA ARG A 12 -35.96 14.19 76.85
C ARG A 12 -37.45 14.29 76.55
N HIS A 13 -37.92 13.08 76.34
CA HIS A 13 -39.19 12.44 76.79
C HIS A 13 -40.43 12.73 75.94
N GLY A 14 -41.12 11.74 75.51
CA GLY A 14 -41.90 10.80 76.22
C GLY A 14 -42.67 9.78 75.36
N ARG A 15 -42.85 8.70 75.95
CA ARG A 15 -43.62 7.48 75.65
C ARG A 15 -45.09 7.74 75.31
N ALA A 16 -45.67 6.84 74.43
CA ALA A 16 -46.66 5.87 74.80
C ALA A 16 -47.28 5.16 73.61
N ARG A 17 -47.20 3.89 73.60
CA ARG A 17 -48.08 2.71 73.45
C ARG A 17 -49.35 2.86 72.65
N GLY A 18 -49.51 2.08 71.62
CA GLY A 18 -50.20 0.87 71.21
C GLY A 18 -51.71 0.95 71.06
N PRO A 19 -52.40 -0.11 70.63
CA PRO A 19 -52.14 -1.14 69.64
C PRO A 19 -53.33 -1.35 68.65
N HIS A 20 -53.22 -2.40 67.81
CA HIS A 20 -54.26 -3.09 67.03
C HIS A 20 -54.86 -2.31 65.82
N ASP A 21 -54.94 -2.81 64.65
CA ASP A 21 -55.45 -4.08 64.18
C ASP A 21 -55.00 -4.37 62.73
N ALA A 22 -54.97 -5.67 62.48
CA ALA A 22 -54.76 -6.31 61.24
C ALA A 22 -55.82 -5.97 60.19
N LEU A 23 -55.46 -5.95 58.92
CA LEU A 23 -56.17 -6.64 57.84
C LEU A 23 -55.34 -6.70 56.57
N ARG A 24 -54.85 -7.86 56.26
CA ARG A 24 -54.91 -8.64 55.02
C ARG A 24 -55.34 -7.89 53.76
N TYR A 25 -54.53 -8.07 52.75
CA TYR A 25 -54.66 -8.38 51.28
C TYR A 25 -53.43 -7.80 50.64
N GLY A 26 -52.60 -8.46 49.89
CA GLY A 26 -52.84 -9.47 48.91
C GLY A 26 -51.96 -9.13 47.71
N CYS A 27 -51.06 -10.03 47.38
CA CYS A 27 -50.49 -10.26 46.07
C CYS A 27 -50.08 -9.10 45.17
N GLY A 28 -48.83 -9.08 44.81
CA GLY A 28 -48.32 -8.33 43.67
C GLY A 28 -46.82 -8.36 43.56
N LEU A 29 -46.20 -9.57 43.50
CA LEU A 29 -44.81 -9.73 43.01
C LEU A 29 -44.77 -9.37 41.52
N LEU A 30 -44.55 -8.14 41.20
CA LEU A 30 -44.06 -7.71 39.88
C LEU A 30 -42.55 -7.66 39.94
N ALA A 31 -41.94 -8.82 39.72
CA ALA A 31 -40.54 -8.92 39.38
C ALA A 31 -40.35 -8.31 37.96
N LEU A 32 -40.14 -7.02 37.88
CA LEU A 32 -39.60 -6.39 36.66
C LEU A 32 -38.15 -6.86 36.53
N GLY A 33 -37.98 -7.95 35.76
CA GLY A 33 -36.67 -8.36 35.24
C GLY A 33 -36.16 -7.26 34.30
N LEU A 34 -35.36 -6.35 34.82
CA LEU A 34 -34.46 -5.54 34.05
C LEU A 34 -33.42 -6.49 33.44
N LEU A 35 -33.70 -7.02 32.25
CA LEU A 35 -32.70 -7.54 31.36
C LEU A 35 -31.81 -6.34 31.00
N ALA A 36 -30.79 -6.09 31.83
CA ALA A 36 -29.66 -5.25 31.48
C ALA A 36 -28.98 -5.96 30.29
N TRP A 37 -29.34 -5.59 29.08
CA TRP A 37 -28.49 -5.80 27.92
C TRP A 37 -27.21 -5.04 28.22
N THR A 38 -26.24 -5.73 28.78
CA THR A 38 -24.86 -5.25 28.78
C THR A 38 -24.46 -5.19 27.32
N VAL A 39 -24.60 -4.01 26.71
CA VAL A 39 -23.86 -3.66 25.49
C VAL A 39 -22.41 -3.71 25.94
N VAL A 40 -21.77 -4.85 25.71
CA VAL A 40 -20.32 -4.95 25.77
C VAL A 40 -19.85 -3.98 24.70
N ALA A 41 -19.49 -2.77 25.10
CA ALA A 41 -18.78 -1.83 24.25
C ALA A 41 -17.45 -2.51 23.91
N SER A 42 -17.45 -3.27 22.82
CA SER A 42 -16.21 -3.83 22.25
C SER A 42 -15.32 -2.63 21.94
N ALA A 43 -14.21 -2.51 22.65
CA ALA A 43 -13.24 -1.47 22.38
C ALA A 43 -12.89 -1.55 20.89
N GLN A 44 -13.11 -0.45 20.18
CA GLN A 44 -12.81 -0.35 18.76
C GLN A 44 -11.32 -0.63 18.52
N THR A 45 -11.01 -1.61 17.70
CA THR A 45 -9.63 -1.96 17.35
C THR A 45 -9.15 -1.07 16.22
N ALA A 46 -8.20 -0.21 16.50
CA ALA A 46 -7.58 0.67 15.52
C ALA A 46 -6.49 -0.08 14.73
N ILE A 47 -6.56 -0.03 13.40
CA ILE A 47 -5.55 -0.54 12.47
C ILE A 47 -4.93 0.68 11.76
N LYS A 48 -3.65 0.92 11.97
CA LYS A 48 -2.91 2.01 11.32
C LYS A 48 -2.30 1.49 10.03
N LEU A 49 -2.74 2.04 8.89
CA LEU A 49 -2.24 1.73 7.55
C LEU A 49 -1.44 2.93 7.02
N ALA A 50 -0.19 2.70 6.62
CA ALA A 50 0.66 3.73 6.02
C ALA A 50 0.95 3.46 4.55
N THR A 51 1.13 4.53 3.77
CA THR A 51 1.42 4.44 2.34
C THR A 51 2.08 5.72 1.80
N LEU A 52 2.83 5.58 0.70
CA LEU A 52 3.42 6.70 -0.05
C LEU A 52 2.43 7.39 -0.99
N VAL A 53 1.28 6.76 -1.29
CA VAL A 53 0.35 7.31 -2.29
C VAL A 53 -0.08 8.73 -1.93
N PRO A 54 -0.13 9.65 -2.91
CA PRO A 54 -0.50 11.04 -2.64
C PRO A 54 -1.89 11.15 -2.03
N THR A 55 -2.03 12.03 -1.05
CA THR A 55 -3.33 12.35 -0.46
C THR A 55 -4.31 12.81 -1.55
N ASN A 56 -5.55 12.34 -1.48
CA ASN A 56 -6.62 12.57 -2.45
C ASN A 56 -6.41 11.95 -3.84
N SER A 57 -5.34 11.18 -4.05
CA SER A 57 -5.16 10.38 -5.26
C SER A 57 -6.21 9.28 -5.38
N ILE A 58 -6.31 8.65 -6.55
CA ILE A 58 -7.18 7.49 -6.74
C ILE A 58 -6.85 6.35 -5.75
N TRP A 59 -5.58 6.12 -5.48
CA TRP A 59 -5.12 5.11 -4.52
C TRP A 59 -5.55 5.44 -3.08
N ASP A 60 -5.33 6.69 -2.63
CA ASP A 60 -5.74 7.14 -1.30
C ASP A 60 -7.25 7.01 -1.08
N LYS A 61 -8.04 7.45 -2.06
CA LYS A 61 -9.50 7.34 -2.01
C LYS A 61 -9.97 5.90 -1.90
N ASN A 62 -9.37 5.00 -2.66
CA ASN A 62 -9.70 3.57 -2.62
C ASN A 62 -9.30 2.90 -1.30
N LEU A 63 -8.16 3.27 -0.70
CA LEU A 63 -7.76 2.77 0.62
C LEU A 63 -8.70 3.27 1.73
N LYS A 64 -9.12 4.53 1.67
CA LYS A 64 -10.11 5.10 2.60
C LYS A 64 -11.48 4.47 2.43
N GLN A 65 -11.89 4.19 1.20
CA GLN A 65 -13.13 3.48 0.91
C GLN A 65 -13.08 2.06 1.47
N MET A 66 -12.00 1.32 1.30
CA MET A 66 -11.76 0.01 1.90
C MET A 66 -11.89 0.07 3.44
N ALA A 67 -11.31 1.11 4.05
CA ALA A 67 -11.39 1.31 5.50
C ALA A 67 -12.83 1.48 5.97
N GLU A 68 -13.61 2.27 5.24
CA GLU A 68 -15.03 2.51 5.55
C GLU A 68 -15.90 1.26 5.30
N GLU A 69 -15.70 0.57 4.17
CA GLU A 69 -16.38 -0.70 3.85
C GLU A 69 -16.15 -1.75 4.95
N PHE A 70 -14.90 -1.90 5.42
CA PHE A 70 -14.57 -2.83 6.50
C PHE A 70 -15.18 -2.41 7.84
N LYS A 71 -15.12 -1.10 8.18
CA LYS A 71 -15.76 -0.56 9.38
C LYS A 71 -17.25 -0.85 9.41
N GLN A 72 -17.96 -0.61 8.30
CA GLN A 72 -19.40 -0.87 8.18
C GLN A 72 -19.71 -2.37 8.31
N ALA A 73 -18.97 -3.22 7.58
CA ALA A 73 -19.16 -4.67 7.60
C ALA A 73 -18.92 -5.29 8.98
N THR A 74 -18.11 -4.65 9.82
CA THR A 74 -17.82 -5.12 11.20
C THR A 74 -18.61 -4.39 12.28
N GLY A 75 -19.61 -3.55 11.89
CA GLY A 75 -20.40 -2.78 12.84
C GLY A 75 -19.57 -1.82 13.72
N GLY A 76 -18.49 -1.28 13.16
CA GLY A 76 -17.60 -0.32 13.84
C GLY A 76 -16.58 -0.94 14.80
N ARG A 77 -16.49 -2.28 14.91
CA ARG A 77 -15.52 -2.96 15.78
C ARG A 77 -14.07 -2.73 15.35
N PHE A 78 -13.84 -2.51 14.07
CA PHE A 78 -12.53 -2.21 13.50
C PHE A 78 -12.55 -0.86 12.78
N GLU A 79 -11.50 -0.09 12.95
CA GLU A 79 -11.27 1.16 12.24
C GLU A 79 -9.87 1.18 11.63
N ILE A 80 -9.79 1.36 10.31
CA ILE A 80 -8.51 1.52 9.61
C ILE A 80 -8.26 3.03 9.43
N THR A 81 -7.20 3.54 10.04
CA THR A 81 -6.73 4.90 9.81
C THR A 81 -5.65 4.87 8.72
N VAL A 82 -5.91 5.57 7.60
CA VAL A 82 -4.99 5.62 6.45
C VAL A 82 -4.08 6.85 6.57
N TYR A 83 -2.77 6.62 6.65
CA TYR A 83 -1.72 7.63 6.66
C TYR A 83 -1.07 7.70 5.27
N SER A 84 -1.57 8.61 4.43
CA SER A 84 -1.13 8.79 3.04
C SER A 84 0.00 9.82 2.91
N GLY A 85 0.61 9.92 1.71
CA GLY A 85 1.62 10.93 1.38
C GLY A 85 2.96 10.75 2.07
N GLY A 86 3.30 9.52 2.53
CA GLY A 86 4.59 9.27 3.17
C GLY A 86 4.72 9.89 4.57
N THR A 87 3.62 10.29 5.22
CA THR A 87 3.62 10.92 6.55
C THR A 87 4.20 10.03 7.65
N GLN A 88 4.28 8.72 7.39
CA GLN A 88 4.90 7.75 8.29
C GLN A 88 6.34 7.39 7.88
N GLY A 89 6.90 8.04 6.88
CA GLY A 89 8.20 7.79 6.28
C GLY A 89 8.11 6.98 4.99
N ASP A 90 9.27 6.65 4.43
CA ASP A 90 9.41 5.80 3.26
C ASP A 90 9.06 4.34 3.55
N GLU A 91 8.92 3.50 2.51
CA GLU A 91 8.50 2.10 2.63
C GLU A 91 9.38 1.28 3.58
N SER A 92 10.68 1.50 3.56
CA SER A 92 11.62 0.88 4.52
C SER A 92 11.31 1.24 5.98
N MET A 93 10.96 2.52 6.23
CA MET A 93 10.60 3.00 7.56
C MET A 93 9.23 2.45 7.99
N VAL A 94 8.27 2.40 7.06
CA VAL A 94 6.94 1.81 7.32
C VAL A 94 7.08 0.33 7.69
N LEU A 95 7.85 -0.45 6.94
CA LEU A 95 8.13 -1.86 7.26
C LEU A 95 8.77 -2.03 8.63
N ARG A 96 9.74 -1.17 8.98
CA ARG A 96 10.35 -1.18 10.31
C ARG A 96 9.31 -0.91 11.40
N LYS A 97 8.45 0.10 11.21
CA LYS A 97 7.37 0.42 12.16
C LYS A 97 6.35 -0.72 12.29
N MET A 98 6.06 -1.43 11.20
CA MET A 98 5.18 -2.60 11.22
C MET A 98 5.80 -3.77 12.00
N ARG A 99 7.10 -4.02 11.84
CA ARG A 99 7.82 -5.06 12.62
C ARG A 99 7.86 -4.73 14.11
N LEU A 100 7.83 -3.44 14.48
CA LEU A 100 7.78 -2.95 15.85
C LEU A 100 6.34 -2.76 16.39
N ASP A 101 5.32 -3.16 15.62
CA ASP A 101 3.89 -3.04 15.94
C ASP A 101 3.38 -1.59 16.12
N ALA A 102 4.16 -0.60 15.70
CA ALA A 102 3.74 0.80 15.67
C ALA A 102 2.74 1.09 14.54
N LEU A 103 2.78 0.30 13.46
CA LEU A 103 1.83 0.24 12.36
C LEU A 103 1.39 -1.20 12.17
N GLN A 104 0.14 -1.42 11.76
CA GLN A 104 -0.43 -2.75 11.60
C GLN A 104 -0.58 -3.15 10.14
N ALA A 105 -0.69 -2.16 9.23
CA ALA A 105 -0.89 -2.37 7.81
C ALA A 105 -0.07 -1.38 6.98
N GLY A 106 0.16 -1.72 5.72
CA GLY A 106 0.79 -0.85 4.74
C GLY A 106 0.30 -1.14 3.33
N ALA A 107 0.27 -0.12 2.48
CA ALA A 107 0.13 -0.29 1.03
C ALA A 107 1.45 0.10 0.38
N PHE A 108 2.09 -0.87 -0.25
CA PHE A 108 3.45 -0.80 -0.76
C PHE A 108 3.49 -0.89 -2.27
N THR A 109 4.54 -0.33 -2.87
CA THR A 109 4.93 -0.61 -4.26
C THR A 109 5.67 -1.96 -4.35
N ASN A 110 5.93 -2.42 -5.58
CA ASN A 110 6.80 -3.59 -5.80
C ASN A 110 8.18 -3.44 -5.12
N THR A 111 8.69 -2.22 -4.94
CA THR A 111 9.93 -1.97 -4.20
C THR A 111 9.78 -2.31 -2.71
N GLY A 112 8.76 -1.79 -2.05
CA GLY A 112 8.50 -2.10 -0.64
C GLY A 112 8.16 -3.57 -0.42
N LEU A 113 7.41 -4.19 -1.34
CA LEU A 113 7.14 -5.62 -1.31
C LEU A 113 8.43 -6.44 -1.47
N GLY A 114 9.36 -6.03 -2.33
CA GLY A 114 10.69 -6.62 -2.48
C GLY A 114 11.53 -6.59 -1.20
N MET A 115 11.33 -5.59 -0.34
CA MET A 115 11.95 -5.53 0.99
C MET A 115 11.31 -6.49 2.00
N ILE A 116 10.08 -6.93 1.76
CA ILE A 116 9.45 -8.04 2.52
C ILE A 116 10.05 -9.37 2.07
N ASP A 117 10.01 -9.65 0.76
CA ASP A 117 10.58 -10.85 0.17
C ASP A 117 11.05 -10.57 -1.27
N PRO A 118 12.29 -10.93 -1.66
CA PRO A 118 12.83 -10.69 -3.00
C PRO A 118 11.98 -11.27 -4.15
N SER A 119 11.07 -12.20 -3.87
CA SER A 119 10.17 -12.77 -4.88
C SER A 119 9.30 -11.71 -5.57
N PHE A 120 8.95 -10.63 -4.87
CA PHE A 120 8.16 -9.54 -5.43
C PHE A 120 8.93 -8.71 -6.45
N ASN A 121 10.27 -8.79 -6.48
CA ASN A 121 11.08 -8.10 -7.49
C ASN A 121 10.85 -8.63 -8.91
N VAL A 122 10.14 -9.74 -9.08
CA VAL A 122 9.74 -10.24 -10.41
C VAL A 122 8.95 -9.21 -11.21
N PHE A 123 8.20 -8.34 -10.54
CA PHE A 123 7.47 -7.25 -11.19
C PHE A 123 8.36 -6.06 -11.60
N ASN A 124 9.62 -6.02 -11.13
CA ASN A 124 10.62 -5.02 -11.52
C ASN A 124 11.46 -5.44 -12.73
N VAL A 125 11.27 -6.66 -13.26
CA VAL A 125 12.07 -7.17 -14.38
C VAL A 125 11.75 -6.36 -15.63
N PRO A 126 12.72 -5.66 -16.24
CA PRO A 126 12.48 -4.81 -17.39
C PRO A 126 11.93 -5.60 -18.59
N PHE A 127 10.92 -5.05 -19.27
CA PHE A 127 10.27 -5.63 -20.47
C PHE A 127 9.75 -7.05 -20.29
N PHE A 128 9.57 -7.50 -19.05
CA PHE A 128 9.06 -8.84 -18.79
C PHE A 128 7.60 -8.99 -19.20
N PHE A 129 6.81 -7.93 -19.02
CA PHE A 129 5.39 -7.87 -19.36
C PHE A 129 5.14 -6.94 -20.55
N GLU A 130 4.12 -7.24 -21.37
CA GLU A 130 3.76 -6.46 -22.55
C GLU A 130 2.35 -5.83 -22.45
N SER A 131 1.53 -6.27 -21.50
CA SER A 131 0.18 -5.74 -21.31
C SER A 131 -0.34 -5.96 -19.89
N TYR A 132 -1.38 -5.20 -19.50
CA TYR A 132 -2.07 -5.41 -18.24
C TYR A 132 -2.73 -6.77 -18.13
N ASP A 133 -3.29 -7.30 -19.24
CA ASP A 133 -3.92 -8.63 -19.23
C ASP A 133 -2.90 -9.74 -18.97
N GLU A 134 -1.72 -9.65 -19.59
CA GLU A 134 -0.60 -10.56 -19.34
C GLU A 134 -0.13 -10.46 -17.89
N LEU A 135 0.06 -9.23 -17.40
CA LEU A 135 0.42 -8.98 -16.02
C LEU A 135 -0.57 -9.60 -15.04
N ASN A 136 -1.87 -9.35 -15.24
CA ASN A 136 -2.91 -9.86 -14.34
C ASN A 136 -2.97 -11.40 -14.36
N TYR A 137 -2.78 -12.02 -15.54
CA TYR A 137 -2.68 -13.47 -15.64
C TYR A 137 -1.51 -14.02 -14.84
N VAL A 138 -0.34 -13.40 -14.96
CA VAL A 138 0.87 -13.83 -14.22
C VAL A 138 0.71 -13.58 -12.72
N ILE A 139 0.17 -12.43 -12.31
CA ILE A 139 -0.16 -12.14 -10.91
C ILE A 139 -1.03 -13.26 -10.33
N ALA A 140 -2.11 -13.63 -11.01
CA ALA A 140 -3.01 -14.69 -10.53
C ALA A 140 -2.28 -16.04 -10.33
N LYS A 141 -1.34 -16.38 -11.23
CA LYS A 141 -0.52 -17.61 -11.11
C LYS A 141 0.50 -17.56 -9.98
N LEU A 142 1.08 -16.39 -9.70
CA LEU A 142 2.09 -16.19 -8.65
C LEU A 142 1.48 -16.03 -7.25
N THR A 143 0.26 -15.49 -7.17
CA THR A 143 -0.39 -15.08 -5.91
C THR A 143 -0.34 -16.16 -4.82
N PRO A 144 -0.66 -17.46 -5.07
CA PRO A 144 -0.60 -18.46 -4.01
C PRO A 144 0.79 -18.62 -3.40
N THR A 145 1.83 -18.57 -4.24
CA THR A 145 3.23 -18.68 -3.78
C THR A 145 3.69 -17.41 -3.06
N LEU A 146 3.37 -16.24 -3.60
CA LEU A 146 3.74 -14.96 -3.00
C LEU A 146 3.05 -14.70 -1.66
N LYS A 147 1.77 -15.10 -1.52
CA LYS A 147 1.06 -15.06 -0.23
C LYS A 147 1.78 -15.89 0.83
N LYS A 148 2.17 -17.13 0.51
CA LYS A 148 2.91 -17.99 1.44
C LYS A 148 4.26 -17.41 1.84
N ARG A 149 4.99 -16.80 0.89
CA ARG A 149 6.29 -16.17 1.16
C ARG A 149 6.13 -14.91 2.04
N ALA A 150 5.14 -14.07 1.75
CA ALA A 150 4.83 -12.92 2.60
C ALA A 150 4.46 -13.34 4.02
N GLU A 151 3.62 -14.37 4.17
CA GLU A 151 3.20 -14.91 5.47
C GLU A 151 4.40 -15.44 6.27
N ALA A 152 5.31 -16.16 5.63
CA ALA A 152 6.57 -16.63 6.25
C ALA A 152 7.47 -15.46 6.74
N LYS A 153 7.30 -14.26 6.18
CA LYS A 153 7.99 -13.02 6.60
C LYS A 153 7.18 -12.18 7.59
N GLY A 154 6.02 -12.67 8.04
CA GLY A 154 5.18 -12.02 9.04
C GLY A 154 4.11 -11.07 8.48
N PHE A 155 3.78 -11.17 7.18
CA PHE A 155 2.81 -10.31 6.53
C PHE A 155 1.76 -11.11 5.74
N ILE A 156 0.50 -10.70 5.84
CA ILE A 156 -0.60 -11.22 5.03
C ILE A 156 -0.86 -10.25 3.90
N LEU A 157 -0.80 -10.74 2.68
CA LEU A 157 -1.15 -9.99 1.47
C LEU A 157 -2.67 -9.99 1.30
N LEU A 158 -3.27 -8.80 1.31
CA LEU A 158 -4.71 -8.60 1.23
C LEU A 158 -5.20 -8.53 -0.23
N ASN A 159 -4.59 -7.66 -1.00
CA ASN A 159 -4.96 -7.36 -2.39
C ASN A 159 -3.75 -6.90 -3.19
N TRP A 160 -3.88 -6.92 -4.51
CA TRP A 160 -2.96 -6.25 -5.41
C TRP A 160 -3.44 -4.84 -5.73
N GLY A 161 -2.52 -4.00 -6.20
CA GLY A 161 -2.79 -2.65 -6.67
C GLY A 161 -2.02 -2.33 -7.94
N HIS A 162 -2.61 -1.55 -8.82
CA HIS A 162 -1.96 -1.08 -10.04
C HIS A 162 -1.49 0.36 -9.85
N GLY A 163 -0.22 0.61 -10.16
CA GLY A 163 0.40 1.95 -10.09
C GLY A 163 0.62 2.61 -11.45
N GLY A 164 0.38 1.89 -12.54
CA GLY A 164 0.68 2.33 -13.91
C GLY A 164 1.93 1.67 -14.48
N TRP A 165 2.34 2.10 -15.66
CA TRP A 165 3.52 1.56 -16.36
C TRP A 165 4.69 2.52 -16.28
N THR A 166 5.84 2.05 -15.80
CA THR A 166 7.02 2.88 -15.56
C THR A 166 7.62 3.40 -16.86
N GLN A 167 7.77 4.72 -16.93
CA GLN A 167 8.53 5.47 -17.94
C GLN A 167 9.75 6.10 -17.27
N VAL A 168 10.64 6.71 -18.05
CA VAL A 168 11.80 7.40 -17.50
C VAL A 168 11.64 8.90 -17.68
N PHE A 169 11.62 9.64 -16.58
CA PHE A 169 11.55 11.09 -16.55
C PHE A 169 12.93 11.68 -16.26
N THR A 170 13.38 12.66 -17.05
CA THR A 170 14.74 13.21 -16.97
C THR A 170 14.78 14.72 -17.18
N LYS A 171 15.83 15.37 -16.65
CA LYS A 171 16.08 16.81 -16.84
C LYS A 171 16.58 17.15 -18.24
N LYS A 172 17.22 16.20 -18.92
CA LYS A 172 17.73 16.33 -20.30
C LYS A 172 17.14 15.21 -21.14
N PRO A 173 16.99 15.41 -22.46
CA PRO A 173 16.50 14.34 -23.32
C PRO A 173 17.44 13.13 -23.28
N VAL A 174 16.85 11.94 -23.28
CA VAL A 174 17.52 10.65 -23.35
C VAL A 174 17.03 9.94 -24.62
N HIS A 175 17.95 9.53 -25.48
CA HIS A 175 17.67 8.85 -26.74
C HIS A 175 18.29 7.46 -26.81
N THR A 176 19.46 7.29 -26.19
CA THR A 176 20.24 6.05 -26.22
C THR A 176 20.45 5.49 -24.82
N VAL A 177 20.85 4.23 -24.75
CA VAL A 177 21.26 3.60 -23.47
C VAL A 177 22.49 4.30 -22.89
N ALA A 178 23.39 4.82 -23.74
CA ALA A 178 24.55 5.60 -23.30
C ALA A 178 24.12 6.87 -22.57
N ASP A 179 23.14 7.63 -23.14
CA ASP A 179 22.61 8.83 -22.47
C ASP A 179 22.01 8.48 -21.11
N MET A 180 21.30 7.34 -21.01
CA MET A 180 20.71 6.89 -19.76
C MET A 180 21.74 6.57 -18.69
N LYS A 181 22.92 6.07 -19.07
CA LYS A 181 24.01 5.78 -18.14
C LYS A 181 24.64 7.03 -17.54
N GLU A 182 24.47 8.20 -18.17
CA GLU A 182 24.93 9.49 -17.66
C GLU A 182 23.94 10.13 -16.66
N VAL A 183 22.71 9.62 -16.59
CA VAL A 183 21.68 10.15 -15.69
C VAL A 183 21.98 9.75 -14.23
N LYS A 184 22.01 10.74 -13.33
CA LYS A 184 21.94 10.46 -11.89
C LYS A 184 20.54 9.94 -11.56
N LEU A 185 20.40 8.62 -11.66
CA LEU A 185 19.10 7.96 -11.63
C LEU A 185 18.65 7.71 -10.19
N TRP A 186 17.47 8.18 -9.85
CA TRP A 186 16.87 7.86 -8.58
C TRP A 186 16.65 6.34 -8.44
N THR A 187 16.93 5.82 -7.26
CA THR A 187 16.53 4.50 -6.80
C THR A 187 16.12 4.57 -5.33
N SER A 188 15.22 3.70 -4.92
CA SER A 188 14.72 3.70 -3.55
C SER A 188 15.81 3.35 -2.53
N ALA A 189 15.87 4.11 -1.45
CA ALA A 189 16.69 3.76 -0.29
C ALA A 189 16.20 2.45 0.37
N GLY A 190 17.13 1.70 0.97
CA GLY A 190 16.83 0.44 1.65
C GLY A 190 16.81 -0.80 0.76
N ASN A 191 17.15 -0.65 -0.54
CA ASN A 191 17.36 -1.77 -1.45
C ASN A 191 18.79 -1.74 -2.03
N ASP A 192 19.78 -2.02 -1.18
CA ASP A 192 21.20 -1.96 -1.55
C ASP A 192 21.56 -2.94 -2.68
N ASN A 193 20.91 -4.10 -2.74
CA ASN A 193 21.13 -5.06 -3.83
C ASN A 193 20.77 -4.46 -5.19
N MET A 194 19.66 -3.72 -5.28
CA MET A 194 19.26 -3.06 -6.52
C MET A 194 20.24 -1.92 -6.88
N VAL A 195 20.72 -1.18 -5.89
CA VAL A 195 21.76 -0.14 -6.11
C VAL A 195 23.03 -0.75 -6.69
N GLN A 196 23.52 -1.86 -6.13
CA GLN A 196 24.70 -2.54 -6.64
C GLN A 196 24.47 -3.11 -8.05
N TRP A 197 23.30 -3.68 -8.29
CA TRP A 197 22.95 -4.18 -9.62
C TRP A 197 22.95 -3.07 -10.68
N TYR A 198 22.38 -1.88 -10.39
CA TYR A 198 22.46 -0.72 -11.30
C TYR A 198 23.89 -0.31 -11.58
N LYS A 199 24.75 -0.21 -10.54
CA LYS A 199 26.16 0.13 -10.70
C LYS A 199 26.92 -0.89 -11.53
N ALA A 200 26.72 -2.18 -11.28
CA ALA A 200 27.36 -3.27 -12.01
C ALA A 200 27.01 -3.24 -13.52
N ASN A 201 25.85 -2.68 -13.87
CA ASN A 201 25.40 -2.52 -15.25
C ASN A 201 25.71 -1.13 -15.86
N GLY A 202 26.53 -0.32 -15.17
CA GLY A 202 27.06 0.95 -15.67
C GLY A 202 26.13 2.14 -15.50
N PHE A 203 25.06 2.04 -14.73
CA PHE A 203 24.18 3.17 -14.39
C PHE A 203 24.70 3.94 -13.18
N GLN A 204 24.21 5.16 -12.98
CA GLN A 204 24.56 6.04 -11.86
C GLN A 204 23.41 6.16 -10.84
N PRO A 205 23.10 5.10 -10.05
CA PRO A 205 22.02 5.16 -9.10
C PRO A 205 22.33 6.13 -7.94
N ARG A 206 21.31 6.83 -7.51
CA ARG A 206 21.30 7.68 -6.32
C ARG A 206 20.18 7.20 -5.39
N ALA A 207 20.57 6.46 -4.36
CA ALA A 207 19.62 5.93 -3.39
C ALA A 207 19.12 7.04 -2.46
N MET A 208 17.81 7.26 -2.47
CA MET A 208 17.15 8.18 -1.53
C MET A 208 15.70 7.78 -1.30
N ALA A 209 15.11 8.25 -0.19
CA ALA A 209 13.71 8.01 0.10
C ALA A 209 12.81 8.61 -1.00
N THR A 210 11.68 7.96 -1.28
CA THR A 210 10.70 8.47 -2.24
C THR A 210 10.18 9.86 -1.83
N THR A 211 10.07 10.11 -0.53
CA THR A 211 9.68 11.41 0.03
C THR A 211 10.65 12.55 -0.30
N ASP A 212 11.90 12.23 -0.64
CA ASP A 212 12.97 13.19 -0.88
C ASP A 212 13.20 13.47 -2.37
N ILE A 213 12.48 12.81 -3.29
CA ILE A 213 12.66 12.94 -4.75
C ILE A 213 12.57 14.40 -5.18
N THR A 214 11.57 15.15 -4.73
CA THR A 214 11.38 16.56 -5.09
C THR A 214 12.60 17.40 -4.71
N THR A 215 13.13 17.21 -3.51
CA THR A 215 14.36 17.87 -3.03
C THR A 215 15.57 17.42 -3.84
N GLY A 216 15.71 16.12 -4.08
CA GLY A 216 16.80 15.56 -4.89
C GLY A 216 16.85 16.11 -6.31
N LEU A 217 15.69 16.29 -6.94
CA LEU A 217 15.56 16.95 -8.24
C LEU A 217 15.95 18.44 -8.16
N SER A 218 15.45 19.17 -7.16
CA SER A 218 15.71 20.62 -7.01
C SER A 218 17.18 20.92 -6.75
N THR A 219 17.87 20.05 -5.99
CA THR A 219 19.30 20.22 -5.64
C THR A 219 20.26 19.62 -6.66
N GLY A 220 19.76 18.88 -7.67
CA GLY A 220 20.60 18.19 -8.65
C GLY A 220 21.32 16.95 -8.09
N MET A 221 20.86 16.40 -6.98
CA MET A 221 21.30 15.10 -6.47
C MET A 221 20.86 13.96 -7.41
N ILE A 222 19.71 14.11 -8.06
CA ILE A 222 19.21 13.26 -9.13
C ILE A 222 18.84 14.10 -10.34
N ASP A 223 18.96 13.52 -11.52
CA ASP A 223 18.63 14.13 -12.81
C ASP A 223 17.48 13.41 -13.50
N GLY A 224 17.08 12.26 -12.99
CA GLY A 224 15.95 11.49 -13.53
C GLY A 224 15.52 10.37 -12.61
N LEU A 225 14.33 9.86 -12.91
CA LEU A 225 13.69 8.78 -12.15
C LEU A 225 12.81 7.91 -13.06
N PRO A 226 12.80 6.58 -12.85
CA PRO A 226 11.78 5.71 -13.38
C PRO A 226 10.53 5.86 -12.51
N THR A 227 9.40 6.20 -13.13
CA THR A 227 8.11 6.32 -12.45
C THR A 227 6.96 6.23 -13.45
N THR A 228 5.72 6.14 -12.97
CA THR A 228 4.56 6.15 -13.85
C THR A 228 4.11 7.58 -14.19
N PRO A 229 3.53 7.82 -15.37
CA PRO A 229 3.01 9.12 -15.73
C PRO A 229 2.04 9.71 -14.71
N LEU A 230 1.13 8.87 -14.19
CA LEU A 230 0.19 9.28 -13.16
C LEU A 230 0.89 9.77 -11.90
N ALA A 231 1.91 9.04 -11.41
CA ALA A 231 2.69 9.45 -10.24
C ALA A 231 3.48 10.73 -10.52
N ALA A 232 4.18 10.82 -11.67
CA ALA A 232 4.92 12.02 -12.07
C ALA A 232 4.03 13.27 -12.12
N SER A 233 2.79 13.12 -12.58
CA SER A 233 1.78 14.17 -12.62
C SER A 233 1.32 14.57 -11.21
N LEU A 234 0.93 13.60 -10.37
CA LEU A 234 0.41 13.86 -9.03
C LEU A 234 1.44 14.49 -8.08
N PHE A 235 2.70 14.03 -8.15
CA PHE A 235 3.81 14.61 -7.38
C PHE A 235 4.44 15.84 -8.06
N GLN A 236 3.98 16.23 -9.26
CA GLN A 236 4.50 17.34 -10.05
C GLN A 236 5.99 17.20 -10.42
N TRP A 237 6.53 15.99 -10.41
CA TRP A 237 7.97 15.75 -10.74
C TRP A 237 8.29 16.10 -12.18
N TYR A 238 7.33 15.93 -13.12
CA TYR A 238 7.49 16.28 -14.53
C TYR A 238 7.91 17.75 -14.75
N ARG A 239 7.58 18.66 -13.83
CA ARG A 239 8.01 20.07 -13.93
C ARG A 239 9.51 20.26 -13.81
N GLN A 240 10.17 19.35 -13.09
CA GLN A 240 11.64 19.35 -12.91
C GLN A 240 12.32 18.35 -13.84
N THR A 241 11.58 17.46 -14.46
CA THR A 241 12.02 16.44 -15.43
C THR A 241 11.18 16.54 -16.71
N PRO A 242 11.37 17.60 -17.52
CA PRO A 242 10.47 17.93 -18.62
C PRO A 242 10.60 17.00 -19.85
N TYR A 243 11.38 15.94 -19.74
CA TYR A 243 11.52 14.89 -20.77
C TYR A 243 11.07 13.56 -20.23
N MET A 244 10.21 12.86 -20.97
CA MET A 244 9.79 11.51 -20.68
C MET A 244 10.20 10.59 -21.85
N LEU A 245 11.02 9.59 -21.56
CA LEU A 245 11.25 8.49 -22.48
C LEU A 245 10.13 7.46 -22.30
N GLU A 246 9.29 7.34 -23.32
CA GLU A 246 8.18 6.38 -23.35
C GLU A 246 8.71 4.98 -23.70
N ILE A 247 9.22 4.29 -22.69
CA ILE A 247 9.91 3.01 -22.86
C ILE A 247 9.14 1.83 -22.31
N GLY A 248 8.25 2.05 -21.35
CA GLY A 248 7.44 0.97 -20.77
C GLY A 248 8.27 -0.10 -20.06
N LEU A 249 9.12 0.32 -19.11
CA LEU A 249 10.10 -0.57 -18.47
C LEU A 249 9.47 -1.75 -17.74
N ALA A 250 8.56 -1.47 -16.83
CA ALA A 250 7.87 -2.46 -15.99
C ALA A 250 6.60 -1.84 -15.38
N PRO A 251 5.60 -2.64 -15.01
CA PRO A 251 4.45 -2.14 -14.26
C PRO A 251 4.84 -1.86 -12.79
N ILE A 252 4.24 -0.84 -12.18
CA ILE A 252 4.22 -0.73 -10.73
C ILE A 252 3.05 -1.57 -10.21
N VAL A 253 3.39 -2.65 -9.52
CA VAL A 253 2.43 -3.56 -8.87
C VAL A 253 2.54 -3.33 -7.38
N GLY A 254 1.53 -2.68 -6.81
CA GLY A 254 1.43 -2.51 -5.37
C GLY A 254 0.64 -3.63 -4.72
N ALA A 255 0.68 -3.65 -3.39
CA ALA A 255 -0.20 -4.51 -2.60
C ALA A 255 -0.48 -3.90 -1.22
N GLY A 256 -1.70 -4.16 -0.73
CA GLY A 256 -2.03 -3.98 0.67
C GLY A 256 -1.59 -5.20 1.48
N VAL A 257 -0.90 -4.95 2.59
CA VAL A 257 -0.48 -6.00 3.53
C VAL A 257 -0.83 -5.63 4.95
N VAL A 258 -1.08 -6.64 5.78
CA VAL A 258 -1.28 -6.50 7.22
C VAL A 258 -0.31 -7.45 7.94
N THR A 259 0.15 -7.08 9.14
CA THR A 259 0.99 -7.98 9.94
C THR A 259 0.22 -9.24 10.32
N VAL A 260 0.90 -10.40 10.37
CA VAL A 260 0.30 -11.66 10.84
C VAL A 260 -0.27 -11.50 12.26
N LYS A 261 0.38 -10.68 13.11
CA LYS A 261 -0.12 -10.39 14.46
C LYS A 261 -1.50 -9.73 14.41
N GLN A 262 -1.64 -8.66 13.60
CA GLN A 262 -2.93 -7.97 13.45
C GLN A 262 -3.98 -8.85 12.77
N TRP A 263 -3.57 -9.63 11.75
CA TRP A 263 -4.47 -10.58 11.10
C TRP A 263 -5.07 -11.59 12.07
N LYS A 264 -4.25 -12.14 12.97
CA LYS A 264 -4.72 -13.06 14.02
C LYS A 264 -5.62 -12.39 15.04
N ALA A 265 -5.45 -11.08 15.29
CA ALA A 265 -6.32 -10.32 16.19
C ALA A 265 -7.70 -10.02 15.57
N ILE A 266 -7.86 -10.13 14.23
CA ILE A 266 -9.15 -10.04 13.57
C ILE A 266 -9.86 -11.39 13.70
N PRO A 267 -11.07 -11.44 14.30
CA PRO A 267 -11.85 -12.67 14.39
C PRO A 267 -12.04 -13.31 13.01
N GLU A 268 -12.03 -14.64 12.95
CA GLU A 268 -12.14 -15.37 11.68
C GLU A 268 -13.38 -14.99 10.88
N ALA A 269 -14.50 -14.75 11.59
CA ALA A 269 -15.75 -14.33 10.99
C ALA A 269 -15.69 -12.95 10.29
N ASP A 270 -14.74 -12.07 10.68
CA ASP A 270 -14.58 -10.73 10.13
C ASP A 270 -13.56 -10.66 8.99
N ARG A 271 -12.65 -11.63 8.88
CA ARG A 271 -11.60 -11.66 7.86
C ARG A 271 -12.14 -11.63 6.42
N PRO A 272 -13.24 -12.35 6.08
CA PRO A 272 -13.83 -12.25 4.74
C PRO A 272 -14.27 -10.84 4.37
N ALA A 273 -14.77 -10.06 5.32
CA ALA A 273 -15.18 -8.67 5.07
C ALA A 273 -13.98 -7.78 4.69
N LEU A 274 -12.83 -7.93 5.39
CA LEU A 274 -11.60 -7.21 5.04
C LEU A 274 -11.09 -7.63 3.65
N LEU A 275 -11.09 -8.93 3.35
CA LEU A 275 -10.64 -9.42 2.05
C LEU A 275 -11.55 -8.93 0.92
N ALA A 276 -12.86 -8.90 1.11
CA ALA A 276 -13.82 -8.38 0.12
C ALA A 276 -13.61 -6.88 -0.14
N ALA A 277 -13.42 -6.07 0.93
CA ALA A 277 -13.12 -4.65 0.80
C ALA A 277 -11.78 -4.41 0.07
N ALA A 278 -10.77 -5.21 0.38
CA ALA A 278 -9.46 -5.16 -0.27
C ALA A 278 -9.54 -5.59 -1.76
N GLU A 279 -10.30 -6.62 -2.11
CA GLU A 279 -10.58 -7.02 -3.51
C GLU A 279 -11.30 -5.90 -4.27
N GLY A 280 -12.18 -5.15 -3.61
CA GLY A 280 -12.80 -3.95 -4.19
C GLY A 280 -11.77 -2.90 -4.61
N VAL A 281 -10.73 -2.67 -3.80
CA VAL A 281 -9.60 -1.78 -4.18
C VAL A 281 -8.91 -2.28 -5.44
N GLU A 282 -8.57 -3.59 -5.48
CA GLU A 282 -7.88 -4.20 -6.62
C GLU A 282 -8.67 -3.97 -7.93
N LYS A 283 -9.96 -4.31 -7.96
CA LYS A 283 -10.83 -4.15 -9.13
C LYS A 283 -10.90 -2.70 -9.61
N ARG A 284 -11.17 -1.76 -8.70
CA ARG A 284 -11.27 -0.33 -9.04
C ARG A 284 -9.97 0.24 -9.59
N LEU A 285 -8.82 -0.18 -9.08
CA LEU A 285 -7.52 0.26 -9.59
C LEU A 285 -7.16 -0.38 -10.93
N GLN A 286 -7.47 -1.66 -11.15
CA GLN A 286 -7.28 -2.33 -12.45
C GLN A 286 -8.06 -1.62 -13.57
N GLU A 287 -9.28 -1.19 -13.29
CA GLU A 287 -10.13 -0.50 -14.26
C GLU A 287 -9.69 0.94 -14.52
N ALA A 288 -9.32 1.69 -13.46
CA ALA A 288 -9.13 3.13 -13.59
C ALA A 288 -7.69 3.53 -13.97
N VAL A 289 -6.66 2.84 -13.46
CA VAL A 289 -5.27 3.30 -13.58
C VAL A 289 -4.77 3.36 -15.01
N PRO A 290 -5.05 2.39 -15.92
CA PRO A 290 -4.56 2.47 -17.30
C PRO A 290 -5.00 3.75 -18.03
N LYS A 291 -6.26 4.14 -17.84
CA LYS A 291 -6.79 5.38 -18.44
C LYS A 291 -6.17 6.62 -17.79
N LEU A 292 -6.10 6.66 -16.45
CA LEU A 292 -5.54 7.80 -15.73
C LEU A 292 -4.06 8.00 -16.06
N ASP A 293 -3.32 6.94 -16.27
CA ASP A 293 -1.90 7.00 -16.67
C ASP A 293 -1.74 7.63 -18.06
N SER A 294 -2.57 7.25 -19.02
CA SER A 294 -2.62 7.85 -20.35
C SER A 294 -3.09 9.31 -20.33
N ASP A 295 -4.14 9.62 -19.54
CA ASP A 295 -4.65 10.99 -19.40
C ASP A 295 -3.58 11.90 -18.78
N ALA A 296 -2.76 11.38 -17.85
CA ALA A 296 -1.65 12.11 -17.25
C ALA A 296 -0.58 12.49 -18.27
N VAL A 297 -0.21 11.59 -19.18
CA VAL A 297 0.73 11.91 -20.30
C VAL A 297 0.16 13.05 -21.14
N THR A 298 -1.12 12.95 -21.54
CA THR A 298 -1.78 13.99 -22.33
C THR A 298 -1.78 15.35 -21.62
N ALA A 299 -2.10 15.37 -20.33
CA ALA A 299 -2.12 16.60 -19.53
C ALA A 299 -0.72 17.21 -19.38
N MET A 300 0.29 16.39 -19.06
CA MET A 300 1.67 16.85 -18.91
C MET A 300 2.26 17.36 -20.22
N THR A 301 1.95 16.72 -21.37
CA THR A 301 2.38 17.18 -22.69
C THR A 301 1.80 18.56 -23.02
N LYS A 302 0.52 18.80 -22.73
CA LYS A 302 -0.09 20.13 -22.84
C LYS A 302 0.58 21.17 -21.93
N ALA A 303 1.18 20.72 -20.84
CA ALA A 303 1.91 21.56 -19.88
C ALA A 303 3.40 21.69 -20.17
N GLY A 304 3.90 21.19 -21.32
CA GLY A 304 5.27 21.35 -21.77
C GLY A 304 6.17 20.13 -21.61
N LEU A 305 5.66 18.96 -21.20
CA LEU A 305 6.42 17.71 -21.19
C LEU A 305 6.74 17.30 -22.63
N THR A 306 7.99 17.00 -22.90
CA THR A 306 8.45 16.42 -24.18
C THR A 306 8.52 14.89 -24.04
N VAL A 307 7.73 14.19 -24.86
CA VAL A 307 7.74 12.72 -24.92
C VAL A 307 8.63 12.26 -26.06
N THR A 308 9.58 11.39 -25.76
CA THR A 308 10.45 10.72 -26.72
C THR A 308 10.19 9.23 -26.70
N LYS A 309 10.37 8.59 -27.86
CA LYS A 309 10.27 7.13 -27.97
C LYS A 309 11.65 6.53 -28.18
N PRO A 310 11.91 5.35 -27.63
CA PRO A 310 13.17 4.65 -27.91
C PRO A 310 13.19 4.25 -29.38
N THR A 311 14.16 4.77 -30.12
CA THR A 311 14.38 4.44 -31.56
C THR A 311 15.59 3.52 -31.75
N ASP A 312 16.45 3.43 -30.75
CA ASP A 312 17.63 2.59 -30.76
C ASP A 312 17.27 1.12 -30.44
N PRO A 313 17.50 0.16 -31.37
CA PRO A 313 17.24 -1.25 -31.12
C PRO A 313 18.08 -1.83 -29.95
N GLU A 314 19.16 -1.16 -29.55
CA GLU A 314 19.97 -1.58 -28.41
C GLU A 314 19.20 -1.51 -27.07
N TRP A 315 18.15 -0.68 -26.95
CA TRP A 315 17.33 -0.63 -25.76
C TRP A 315 16.78 -2.02 -25.39
N ARG A 316 16.08 -2.66 -26.33
CA ARG A 316 15.48 -3.98 -26.08
C ARG A 316 16.55 -5.02 -25.72
N LYS A 317 17.62 -5.08 -26.52
CA LYS A 317 18.71 -6.04 -26.34
C LYS A 317 19.41 -5.87 -24.99
N GLN A 318 19.71 -4.62 -24.59
CA GLN A 318 20.34 -4.34 -23.31
C GLN A 318 19.45 -4.71 -22.13
N PHE A 319 18.16 -4.35 -22.18
CA PHE A 319 17.25 -4.65 -21.10
C PHE A 319 16.85 -6.14 -21.04
N ASP A 320 16.78 -6.84 -22.17
CA ASP A 320 16.64 -8.31 -22.18
C ASP A 320 17.85 -8.99 -21.51
N ASN A 321 19.06 -8.47 -21.70
CA ASN A 321 20.24 -8.96 -20.99
C ASN A 321 20.16 -8.63 -19.49
N LEU A 322 19.78 -7.39 -19.13
CA LEU A 322 19.59 -6.98 -17.75
C LEU A 322 18.51 -7.84 -17.05
N ALA A 323 17.41 -8.13 -17.72
CA ALA A 323 16.36 -8.99 -17.20
C ALA A 323 16.88 -10.41 -16.83
N LYS A 324 17.77 -10.96 -17.67
CA LYS A 324 18.40 -12.26 -17.41
C LYS A 324 19.26 -12.25 -16.15
N THR A 325 20.01 -11.16 -15.89
CA THR A 325 20.87 -11.06 -14.69
C THR A 325 20.05 -10.96 -13.41
N MET A 326 18.79 -10.48 -13.49
CA MET A 326 17.93 -10.42 -12.31
C MET A 326 17.53 -11.79 -11.76
N ARG A 327 17.54 -12.84 -12.60
CA ARG A 327 17.30 -14.21 -12.15
C ARG A 327 18.46 -14.68 -11.26
N GLY A 328 18.16 -14.96 -10.01
CA GLY A 328 19.14 -15.38 -9.00
C GLY A 328 19.78 -14.22 -8.23
N GLU A 329 19.95 -13.05 -8.85
CA GLU A 329 20.51 -11.88 -8.17
C GLU A 329 19.46 -11.05 -7.44
N GLN A 330 18.35 -10.73 -8.10
CA GLN A 330 17.27 -9.89 -7.58
C GLN A 330 15.98 -10.68 -7.35
N VAL A 331 15.73 -11.68 -8.15
CA VAL A 331 14.54 -12.52 -8.12
C VAL A 331 14.95 -13.97 -7.89
N PRO A 332 14.41 -14.66 -6.86
CA PRO A 332 14.67 -16.08 -6.67
C PRO A 332 14.39 -16.89 -7.95
N PRO A 333 15.27 -17.84 -8.34
CA PRO A 333 15.15 -18.55 -9.61
C PRO A 333 13.81 -19.25 -9.80
N ASP A 334 13.26 -19.86 -8.75
CA ASP A 334 11.99 -20.58 -8.80
C ASP A 334 10.79 -19.63 -9.09
N ILE A 335 10.83 -18.40 -8.59
CA ILE A 335 9.81 -17.39 -8.88
C ILE A 335 9.97 -16.83 -10.29
N PHE A 336 11.20 -16.54 -10.70
CA PHE A 336 11.46 -16.06 -12.05
C PHE A 336 11.00 -17.09 -13.10
N ASP A 337 11.28 -18.36 -12.87
CA ASP A 337 10.92 -19.46 -13.77
C ASP A 337 9.39 -19.70 -13.78
N LEU A 338 8.74 -19.62 -12.61
CA LEU A 338 7.27 -19.71 -12.50
C LEU A 338 6.59 -18.56 -13.25
N ALA A 339 7.09 -17.33 -13.09
CA ALA A 339 6.58 -16.15 -13.79
C ALA A 339 6.80 -16.26 -15.30
N SER A 340 8.00 -16.68 -15.72
CA SER A 340 8.33 -16.88 -17.15
C SER A 340 7.41 -17.92 -17.78
N LYS A 341 7.18 -19.05 -17.11
CA LYS A 341 6.25 -20.06 -17.58
C LYS A 341 4.84 -19.52 -17.71
N ALA A 342 4.34 -18.81 -16.70
CA ALA A 342 2.99 -18.24 -16.73
C ALA A 342 2.84 -17.21 -17.86
N ARG A 343 3.84 -16.35 -18.07
CA ARG A 343 3.88 -15.40 -19.18
C ARG A 343 3.86 -16.09 -20.54
N ASP A 344 4.71 -17.11 -20.72
CA ASP A 344 4.82 -17.82 -21.98
C ASP A 344 3.56 -18.64 -22.28
N ASP A 345 2.91 -19.19 -21.25
CA ASP A 345 1.61 -19.86 -21.37
C ASP A 345 0.52 -18.87 -21.81
N TYR A 346 0.49 -17.66 -21.24
CA TYR A 346 -0.43 -16.59 -21.68
C TYR A 346 -0.21 -16.24 -23.14
N ARG A 347 1.05 -16.00 -23.58
CA ARG A 347 1.40 -15.62 -24.95
C ARG A 347 1.05 -16.71 -25.97
N LYS A 348 1.24 -17.97 -25.65
CA LYS A 348 0.85 -19.11 -26.50
C LYS A 348 -0.67 -19.21 -26.68
N ASN A 349 -1.42 -18.92 -25.62
CA ASN A 349 -2.88 -19.05 -25.62
C ASN A 349 -3.60 -17.78 -26.12
N LYS A 350 -2.90 -16.66 -26.25
CA LYS A 350 -3.43 -15.44 -26.84
C LYS A 350 -3.58 -15.66 -28.36
N LYS A 351 -4.82 -15.91 -28.84
CA LYS A 351 -5.09 -15.92 -30.27
C LYS A 351 -4.57 -14.62 -30.89
N PRO A 352 -3.89 -14.68 -32.06
CA PRO A 352 -3.52 -13.46 -32.76
C PRO A 352 -4.78 -12.63 -32.94
N ALA A 353 -4.75 -11.34 -32.57
CA ALA A 353 -5.82 -10.42 -32.87
C ALA A 353 -6.04 -10.50 -34.41
N THR A 354 -7.15 -11.08 -34.81
CA THR A 354 -7.57 -11.04 -36.20
C THR A 354 -7.71 -9.57 -36.55
N GLY A 355 -6.77 -9.09 -37.37
CA GLY A 355 -6.73 -7.72 -37.83
C GLY A 355 -8.09 -7.36 -38.49
N LYS A 356 -8.65 -6.26 -38.00
CA LYS A 356 -9.61 -5.46 -38.75
C LYS A 356 -8.97 -4.11 -39.04
#